data_5562dcf6fa5b8e99f4fdac78f6269e66
#
_entry.id   5562dcf6fa5b8e99f4fdac78f6269e66
#
_cell.length_a   1.000
_cell.length_b   1.000
_cell.length_c   1.000
_cell.angle_alpha   90.00
_cell.angle_beta   90.00
_cell.angle_gamma   90.00
#
_symmetry.space_group_name_H-M   'P 1'
#
loop_
_entity.id
_entity.type
_entity.pdbx_description
1 polymer ?
#
loop_
_entity_poly.entity_id
_entity_poly.type
_entity_poly.pdbx_seq_one_letter_code
_entity_poly.pdbx_strand_id
1 'polypeptide(L)'
;MTRFLAFIGLLAAVALPALPAHAAAPDGTLSLRTASVKAGDPIELSYSTPRPHAKNWIGLYTDPGNGPVDQKYVGPSLKWVYITSGSGTATLPTDGLEPGDYITYALAKDGYEWLAQPAKLKIVSSEPLHFVTREFTLRNARAKSPYTASVKGTVRGEATFRKVNGPAWVRVGGDGSVTGTPPASASAKTATFTVEARNDAGESDTATVSVPVRPPGGPLVPELKTMSWNLWHGGSQVKGGREKQLKFLLDRDVDVVGMQETSSTSAKELAEALGWDYYQAGADLGIISRYPIVSRGPLPSESGLAGINAKIRLDDRHEVAIWNVHLGYTPYGPYDACFGQWSVERLMAREAESKRTRQIQEIMSAMSGDLAAADRTPVLLTGDFNAPSHLDWTPATKKCGYDSVPWPTSVAPEQDGMKDSYRVAHPDPVAAPGITWSPVYPTFTGGYGHDGHTGEPEPQDRIDFIHYKGDLRVKSSDAVVEGTPAPIPNHKDNAWTSDHAAVLTTFAVR
;
A
#
# COMPACT_ATOMS: atom_id res chain seq x y z
N MET A 1 -25.20 -8.60 -92.59
CA MET A 1 -24.68 -7.34 -92.07
C MET A 1 -24.19 -7.61 -90.66
N THR A 2 -22.92 -7.87 -90.52
CA THR A 2 -22.26 -8.35 -89.30
C THR A 2 -21.57 -7.15 -88.57
N ARG A 3 -21.91 -6.89 -87.34
CA ARG A 3 -21.23 -5.90 -86.50
C ARG A 3 -20.33 -6.60 -85.51
N PHE A 4 -19.02 -6.40 -85.61
CA PHE A 4 -18.00 -6.75 -84.65
C PHE A 4 -18.05 -5.78 -83.48
N LEU A 5 -18.10 -6.26 -82.21
CA LEU A 5 -17.84 -5.55 -81.01
C LEU A 5 -16.45 -5.93 -80.47
N ALA A 6 -15.55 -4.97 -80.40
CA ALA A 6 -14.24 -5.14 -79.77
C ALA A 6 -14.36 -4.98 -78.27
N PHE A 7 -13.90 -5.95 -77.47
CA PHE A 7 -13.72 -5.87 -76.03
C PHE A 7 -12.34 -5.30 -75.74
N ILE A 8 -12.26 -4.13 -75.10
CA ILE A 8 -11.01 -3.60 -74.52
C ILE A 8 -10.96 -4.11 -73.09
N GLY A 9 -9.98 -5.02 -72.80
CA GLY A 9 -9.70 -5.48 -71.46
C GLY A 9 -8.84 -4.46 -70.69
N LEU A 10 -9.42 -3.95 -69.59
CA LEU A 10 -8.70 -3.10 -68.64
C LEU A 10 -7.96 -4.02 -67.61
N LEU A 11 -6.64 -4.10 -67.71
CA LEU A 11 -5.82 -4.71 -66.64
C LEU A 11 -5.76 -3.78 -65.44
N ALA A 12 -6.46 -4.13 -64.37
CA ALA A 12 -6.32 -3.49 -63.08
C ALA A 12 -5.06 -4.10 -62.39
N ALA A 13 -4.01 -3.32 -62.23
CA ALA A 13 -2.86 -3.67 -61.40
C ALA A 13 -3.29 -3.64 -59.95
N VAL A 14 -3.40 -4.79 -59.31
CA VAL A 14 -3.59 -4.91 -57.87
C VAL A 14 -2.20 -4.62 -57.20
N ALA A 15 -2.09 -3.46 -56.58
CA ALA A 15 -0.95 -3.11 -55.74
C ALA A 15 -1.08 -3.99 -54.44
N LEU A 16 -0.23 -4.94 -54.27
CA LEU A 16 -0.05 -5.67 -53.01
C LEU A 16 0.44 -4.68 -51.94
N PRO A 17 -0.16 -4.68 -50.75
CA PRO A 17 0.38 -3.86 -49.66
C PRO A 17 1.78 -4.35 -49.31
N ALA A 18 2.77 -3.43 -49.27
CA ALA A 18 4.11 -3.71 -48.81
C ALA A 18 4.02 -4.24 -47.34
N LEU A 19 4.54 -5.45 -47.13
CA LEU A 19 4.71 -5.98 -45.79
C LEU A 19 5.60 -5.00 -44.99
N PRO A 20 5.27 -4.73 -43.72
CA PRO A 20 6.11 -3.87 -42.89
C PRO A 20 7.52 -4.46 -42.87
N ALA A 21 8.51 -3.61 -43.22
CA ALA A 21 9.91 -3.99 -43.14
C ALA A 21 10.22 -4.45 -41.73
N HIS A 22 10.57 -5.71 -41.54
CA HIS A 22 11.13 -6.20 -40.28
C HIS A 22 12.36 -5.38 -39.99
N ALA A 23 12.46 -4.76 -38.80
CA ALA A 23 13.68 -4.11 -38.38
C ALA A 23 14.82 -5.11 -38.53
N ALA A 24 15.92 -4.69 -39.20
CA ALA A 24 17.10 -5.54 -39.37
C ALA A 24 17.56 -6.02 -37.97
N ALA A 25 17.99 -7.27 -37.88
CA ALA A 25 18.57 -7.78 -36.64
C ALA A 25 19.77 -6.89 -36.27
N PRO A 26 19.92 -6.52 -34.98
CA PRO A 26 21.03 -5.70 -34.55
C PRO A 26 22.37 -6.42 -34.81
N ASP A 27 23.34 -5.67 -35.28
CA ASP A 27 24.61 -6.15 -35.80
C ASP A 27 25.74 -6.09 -34.77
N GLY A 28 25.49 -5.60 -33.59
CA GLY A 28 26.43 -5.53 -32.47
C GLY A 28 26.18 -6.58 -31.39
N THR A 29 26.94 -6.49 -30.31
CA THR A 29 26.81 -7.32 -29.11
C THR A 29 26.68 -6.48 -27.87
N LEU A 30 25.88 -6.97 -26.89
CA LEU A 30 25.79 -6.45 -25.55
C LEU A 30 25.79 -7.64 -24.59
N SER A 31 26.72 -7.67 -23.67
CA SER A 31 26.85 -8.75 -22.70
C SER A 31 27.12 -8.19 -21.30
N LEU A 32 26.54 -8.84 -20.31
CA LEU A 32 26.76 -8.57 -18.89
C LEU A 32 27.95 -9.41 -18.40
N ARG A 33 28.75 -8.85 -17.50
CA ARG A 33 29.79 -9.62 -16.81
C ARG A 33 29.20 -10.69 -15.91
N THR A 34 28.07 -10.36 -15.25
CA THR A 34 27.29 -11.27 -14.42
C THR A 34 25.80 -11.07 -14.69
N ALA A 35 25.04 -12.16 -14.68
CA ALA A 35 23.58 -12.08 -14.84
C ALA A 35 22.85 -11.56 -13.58
N SER A 36 23.57 -11.42 -12.44
CA SER A 36 23.05 -10.93 -11.18
C SER A 36 24.07 -10.02 -10.51
N VAL A 37 23.62 -8.88 -9.97
CA VAL A 37 24.42 -7.92 -9.19
C VAL A 37 23.70 -7.57 -7.89
N LYS A 38 24.43 -7.28 -6.82
CA LYS A 38 23.81 -6.76 -5.59
C LYS A 38 23.43 -5.29 -5.76
N ALA A 39 22.32 -4.88 -5.16
CA ALA A 39 21.94 -3.47 -5.09
C ALA A 39 23.09 -2.65 -4.44
N GLY A 40 23.48 -1.54 -5.07
CA GLY A 40 24.65 -0.76 -4.73
C GLY A 40 25.92 -1.13 -5.51
N ASP A 41 26.02 -2.36 -6.03
CA ASP A 41 27.13 -2.75 -6.90
C ASP A 41 26.86 -2.30 -8.35
N PRO A 42 27.89 -1.89 -9.12
CA PRO A 42 27.72 -1.46 -10.48
C PRO A 42 27.44 -2.63 -11.43
N ILE A 43 26.59 -2.39 -12.44
CA ILE A 43 26.39 -3.31 -13.57
C ILE A 43 27.54 -3.11 -14.57
N GLU A 44 28.36 -4.12 -14.76
CA GLU A 44 29.45 -4.10 -15.75
C GLU A 44 29.01 -4.77 -17.07
N LEU A 45 29.15 -4.04 -18.16
CA LEU A 45 28.74 -4.44 -19.52
C LEU A 45 29.91 -4.40 -20.47
N SER A 46 29.91 -5.32 -21.42
CA SER A 46 30.77 -5.25 -22.62
C SER A 46 29.87 -5.08 -23.83
N TYR A 47 30.32 -4.24 -24.78
CA TYR A 47 29.56 -3.97 -26.00
C TYR A 47 30.44 -3.94 -27.22
N SER A 48 29.85 -4.25 -28.39
CA SER A 48 30.42 -3.93 -29.69
C SER A 48 29.33 -3.45 -30.64
N THR A 49 29.69 -2.57 -31.58
CA THR A 49 28.81 -2.12 -32.66
C THR A 49 29.65 -1.69 -33.87
N PRO A 50 29.31 -2.09 -35.10
CA PRO A 50 29.93 -1.58 -36.32
C PRO A 50 29.50 -0.14 -36.65
N ARG A 51 28.61 0.44 -35.85
CA ARG A 51 28.03 1.79 -36.03
C ARG A 51 28.41 2.74 -34.87
N PRO A 52 29.72 3.04 -34.61
CA PRO A 52 30.14 3.92 -33.53
C PRO A 52 29.59 5.33 -33.75
N HIS A 53 29.09 5.95 -32.68
CA HIS A 53 28.61 7.32 -32.72
C HIS A 53 28.64 7.92 -31.30
N ALA A 54 28.96 9.22 -31.20
CA ALA A 54 29.12 9.92 -29.93
C ALA A 54 27.85 9.91 -29.05
N LYS A 55 26.69 9.69 -29.66
CA LYS A 55 25.39 9.66 -29.01
C LYS A 55 24.77 8.26 -28.93
N ASN A 56 25.54 7.21 -29.14
CA ASN A 56 25.08 5.87 -28.78
C ASN A 56 25.12 5.71 -27.27
N TRP A 57 24.18 4.95 -26.72
CA TRP A 57 24.04 4.85 -25.29
C TRP A 57 23.49 3.48 -24.86
N ILE A 58 23.74 3.12 -23.61
CA ILE A 58 23.14 1.96 -22.95
C ILE A 58 22.15 2.48 -21.89
N GLY A 59 20.91 1.99 -21.93
CA GLY A 59 19.85 2.27 -20.97
C GLY A 59 19.44 1.04 -20.17
N LEU A 60 19.15 1.21 -18.88
CA LEU A 60 18.62 0.20 -17.97
C LEU A 60 17.13 0.46 -17.74
N TYR A 61 16.33 -0.61 -17.76
CA TYR A 61 14.87 -0.59 -17.56
C TYR A 61 14.44 -1.78 -16.70
N THR A 62 13.25 -1.73 -16.12
CA THR A 62 12.63 -2.91 -15.48
C THR A 62 12.20 -3.95 -16.53
N ASP A 63 12.18 -5.25 -16.17
CA ASP A 63 11.74 -6.34 -17.03
C ASP A 63 10.68 -7.23 -16.32
N PRO A 64 9.41 -7.26 -16.78
CA PRO A 64 8.83 -6.43 -17.83
C PRO A 64 8.63 -4.97 -17.38
N GLY A 65 8.71 -4.03 -18.31
CA GLY A 65 8.58 -2.63 -18.00
C GLY A 65 8.45 -1.72 -19.21
N ASN A 66 8.96 -0.50 -19.06
CA ASN A 66 8.88 0.57 -20.05
C ASN A 66 10.07 0.63 -21.02
N GLY A 67 10.81 -0.46 -21.18
CA GLY A 67 11.92 -0.53 -22.14
C GLY A 67 11.46 -0.47 -23.60
N PRO A 68 12.34 -0.07 -24.54
CA PRO A 68 12.02 0.11 -25.95
C PRO A 68 11.97 -1.22 -26.72
N VAL A 69 11.04 -2.13 -26.35
CA VAL A 69 10.92 -3.48 -26.91
C VAL A 69 10.69 -3.51 -28.42
N ASP A 70 10.01 -2.50 -28.97
CA ASP A 70 9.75 -2.34 -30.40
C ASP A 70 10.65 -1.27 -31.05
N GLN A 71 11.80 -0.99 -30.46
CA GLN A 71 12.74 0.06 -30.91
C GLN A 71 12.08 1.46 -30.94
N LYS A 72 11.14 1.71 -30.04
CA LYS A 72 10.43 2.96 -29.87
C LYS A 72 10.43 3.40 -28.42
N TYR A 73 10.31 4.71 -28.20
CA TYR A 73 10.12 5.22 -26.84
C TYR A 73 8.84 4.69 -26.22
N VAL A 74 8.98 4.12 -25.01
CA VAL A 74 7.86 3.71 -24.15
C VAL A 74 7.90 4.48 -22.83
N GLY A 75 9.09 4.68 -22.26
CA GLY A 75 9.28 5.45 -21.05
C GLY A 75 10.77 5.75 -20.78
N PRO A 76 11.08 6.55 -19.75
CA PRO A 76 12.46 6.90 -19.43
C PRO A 76 13.24 5.68 -18.92
N SER A 77 14.56 5.66 -19.23
CA SER A 77 15.49 4.73 -18.61
C SER A 77 15.72 5.07 -17.14
N LEU A 78 15.93 4.05 -16.31
CA LEU A 78 16.25 4.22 -14.88
C LEU A 78 17.68 4.73 -14.69
N LYS A 79 18.62 4.17 -15.48
CA LYS A 79 20.03 4.57 -15.54
C LYS A 79 20.47 4.51 -17.00
N TRP A 80 21.48 5.29 -17.35
CA TRP A 80 22.03 5.27 -18.71
C TRP A 80 23.48 5.78 -18.76
N VAL A 81 24.20 5.41 -19.83
CA VAL A 81 25.57 5.88 -20.11
C VAL A 81 25.81 5.96 -21.63
N TYR A 82 26.56 6.96 -22.10
CA TYR A 82 26.98 7.02 -23.50
C TYR A 82 28.09 6.02 -23.77
N ILE A 83 28.06 5.42 -24.99
CA ILE A 83 29.08 4.53 -25.56
C ILE A 83 29.53 5.10 -26.89
N THR A 84 30.70 5.70 -26.91
CA THR A 84 31.18 6.48 -28.08
C THR A 84 32.06 5.68 -29.06
N SER A 85 32.54 4.53 -28.62
CA SER A 85 33.46 3.66 -29.40
C SER A 85 32.72 2.51 -30.08
N GLY A 86 33.37 1.88 -31.07
CA GLY A 86 32.83 0.68 -31.72
C GLY A 86 32.84 -0.56 -30.83
N SER A 87 33.61 -0.57 -29.76
CA SER A 87 33.59 -1.62 -28.72
C SER A 87 34.19 -1.09 -27.42
N GLY A 88 33.87 -1.73 -26.33
CA GLY A 88 34.38 -1.34 -25.00
C GLY A 88 33.60 -1.95 -23.87
N THR A 89 33.84 -1.41 -22.69
CA THR A 89 33.08 -1.69 -21.46
C THR A 89 32.29 -0.45 -21.03
N ALA A 90 31.17 -0.65 -20.36
CA ALA A 90 30.36 0.39 -19.77
C ALA A 90 29.91 -0.04 -18.38
N THR A 91 29.62 0.94 -17.52
CA THR A 91 29.19 0.69 -16.16
C THR A 91 27.93 1.50 -15.89
N LEU A 92 26.90 0.87 -15.32
CA LEU A 92 25.69 1.53 -14.86
C LEU A 92 25.58 1.38 -13.34
N PRO A 93 25.30 2.47 -12.60
CA PRO A 93 25.09 2.39 -11.16
C PRO A 93 23.75 1.73 -10.84
N THR A 94 23.65 1.08 -9.67
CA THR A 94 22.39 0.51 -9.15
C THR A 94 21.83 1.27 -7.97
N ASP A 95 22.46 2.38 -7.55
CA ASP A 95 22.00 3.20 -6.43
C ASP A 95 20.54 3.64 -6.61
N GLY A 96 19.72 3.39 -5.58
CA GLY A 96 18.30 3.73 -5.59
C GLY A 96 17.43 2.82 -6.46
N LEU A 97 17.96 1.68 -6.93
CA LEU A 97 17.19 0.64 -7.59
C LEU A 97 16.81 -0.46 -6.58
N GLU A 98 15.56 -0.89 -6.65
CA GLU A 98 15.06 -2.01 -5.83
C GLU A 98 15.52 -3.36 -6.42
N PRO A 99 15.63 -4.42 -5.61
CA PRO A 99 15.81 -5.77 -6.11
C PRO A 99 14.69 -6.17 -7.08
N GLY A 100 15.08 -6.80 -8.21
CA GLY A 100 14.11 -7.17 -9.26
C GLY A 100 14.78 -7.57 -10.56
N ASP A 101 13.95 -7.85 -11.56
CA ASP A 101 14.39 -8.17 -12.92
C ASP A 101 14.52 -6.90 -13.76
N TYR A 102 15.63 -6.79 -14.47
CA TYR A 102 16.00 -5.64 -15.28
C TYR A 102 16.50 -6.07 -16.66
N ILE A 103 16.48 -5.12 -17.59
CA ILE A 103 16.94 -5.33 -18.95
C ILE A 103 17.73 -4.11 -19.43
N THR A 104 18.84 -4.35 -20.11
CA THR A 104 19.67 -3.31 -20.73
C THR A 104 19.53 -3.32 -22.23
N TYR A 105 19.52 -2.14 -22.84
CA TYR A 105 19.47 -1.92 -24.29
C TYR A 105 20.65 -1.06 -24.72
N ALA A 106 21.37 -1.48 -25.75
CA ALA A 106 22.35 -0.64 -26.48
C ALA A 106 21.61 0.05 -27.63
N LEU A 107 21.58 1.38 -27.64
CA LEU A 107 20.69 2.21 -28.45
C LEU A 107 21.45 3.23 -29.26
N ALA A 108 20.97 3.53 -30.48
CA ALA A 108 21.62 4.40 -31.43
C ALA A 108 21.22 5.86 -31.32
N LYS A 109 22.19 6.80 -31.30
CA LYS A 109 22.06 8.24 -31.63
C LYS A 109 20.95 8.97 -30.83
N ASP A 110 20.94 8.83 -29.49
CA ASP A 110 19.87 9.35 -28.61
C ASP A 110 18.47 8.81 -28.96
N GLY A 111 18.37 7.82 -29.86
CA GLY A 111 17.13 7.14 -30.25
C GLY A 111 16.98 5.80 -29.57
N TYR A 112 16.04 4.99 -30.08
CA TYR A 112 15.65 3.69 -29.49
C TYR A 112 15.92 2.50 -30.43
N GLU A 113 16.55 2.73 -31.59
CA GLU A 113 17.02 1.67 -32.47
C GLU A 113 18.10 0.83 -31.76
N TRP A 114 17.96 -0.49 -31.81
CA TRP A 114 18.87 -1.39 -31.11
C TRP A 114 20.20 -1.53 -31.89
N LEU A 115 21.28 -1.37 -31.18
CA LEU A 115 22.64 -1.70 -31.68
C LEU A 115 23.01 -3.15 -31.41
N ALA A 116 22.40 -3.78 -30.39
CA ALA A 116 22.63 -5.16 -30.01
C ALA A 116 21.34 -5.77 -29.44
N GLN A 117 21.27 -7.09 -29.32
CA GLN A 117 20.20 -7.77 -28.58
C GLN A 117 20.25 -7.32 -27.12
N PRO A 118 19.07 -7.02 -26.51
CA PRO A 118 19.00 -6.65 -25.10
C PRO A 118 19.52 -7.73 -24.17
N ALA A 119 20.10 -7.33 -23.05
CA ALA A 119 20.62 -8.25 -22.04
C ALA A 119 19.86 -8.12 -20.73
N LYS A 120 19.34 -9.25 -20.22
CA LYS A 120 18.58 -9.34 -18.98
C LYS A 120 19.51 -9.59 -17.80
N LEU A 121 19.22 -8.94 -16.67
CA LEU A 121 19.93 -9.15 -15.41
C LEU A 121 18.97 -9.08 -14.24
N LYS A 122 19.45 -9.56 -13.11
CA LYS A 122 18.78 -9.45 -11.83
C LYS A 122 19.56 -8.55 -10.88
N ILE A 123 18.92 -7.58 -10.26
CA ILE A 123 19.44 -6.89 -9.08
C ILE A 123 18.90 -7.63 -7.85
N VAL A 124 19.81 -8.16 -7.00
CA VAL A 124 19.47 -8.84 -5.76
C VAL A 124 19.69 -7.91 -4.57
N SER A 125 19.02 -8.16 -3.46
CA SER A 125 19.25 -7.39 -2.25
C SER A 125 20.71 -7.43 -1.82
N SER A 126 21.25 -6.29 -1.39
CA SER A 126 22.54 -6.23 -0.69
C SER A 126 22.41 -6.63 0.79
N GLU A 127 21.18 -6.62 1.31
CA GLU A 127 20.88 -7.05 2.66
C GLU A 127 20.95 -8.57 2.76
N PRO A 128 21.49 -9.11 3.89
CA PRO A 128 21.45 -10.53 4.15
C PRO A 128 20.02 -11.08 4.12
N LEU A 129 19.85 -12.34 3.71
CA LEU A 129 18.57 -13.02 3.75
C LEU A 129 18.04 -13.02 5.20
N HIS A 130 16.84 -12.46 5.41
CA HIS A 130 16.21 -12.45 6.72
C HIS A 130 14.67 -12.38 6.64
N PHE A 131 14.00 -12.93 7.66
CA PHE A 131 12.59 -12.65 7.90
C PHE A 131 12.41 -11.25 8.47
N VAL A 132 11.42 -10.51 7.94
CA VAL A 132 11.09 -9.15 8.40
C VAL A 132 10.74 -9.11 9.89
N THR A 133 10.11 -10.19 10.38
CA THR A 133 9.93 -10.48 11.81
C THR A 133 10.05 -11.98 12.03
N ARG A 134 10.55 -12.39 13.21
CA ARG A 134 10.81 -13.81 13.52
C ARG A 134 9.62 -14.55 14.13
N GLU A 135 8.57 -13.83 14.47
CA GLU A 135 7.34 -14.40 15.00
C GLU A 135 6.14 -13.69 14.40
N PHE A 136 5.21 -14.41 13.78
CA PHE A 136 4.00 -13.84 13.23
C PHE A 136 2.87 -14.87 13.09
N THR A 137 1.65 -14.34 12.92
CA THR A 137 0.44 -15.14 12.81
C THR A 137 -0.13 -15.03 11.38
N LEU A 138 -0.41 -16.18 10.78
CA LEU A 138 -1.17 -16.27 9.53
C LEU A 138 -2.68 -16.29 9.82
N ARG A 139 -3.50 -16.17 8.76
CA ARG A 139 -4.95 -16.19 8.88
C ARG A 139 -5.43 -17.45 9.61
N ASN A 140 -6.60 -17.33 10.25
CA ASN A 140 -7.20 -18.45 10.97
C ASN A 140 -7.51 -19.61 10.02
N ALA A 141 -7.28 -20.83 10.49
CA ALA A 141 -7.70 -22.06 9.85
C ALA A 141 -8.99 -22.60 10.49
N ARG A 142 -9.79 -23.34 9.74
CA ARG A 142 -10.93 -24.09 10.28
C ARG A 142 -10.58 -25.57 10.35
N ALA A 143 -10.83 -26.20 11.51
CA ALA A 143 -10.63 -27.64 11.67
C ALA A 143 -11.45 -28.41 10.61
N LYS A 144 -10.85 -29.45 10.02
CA LYS A 144 -11.38 -30.30 8.93
C LYS A 144 -11.60 -29.60 7.57
N SER A 145 -11.17 -28.34 7.41
CA SER A 145 -11.27 -27.61 6.12
C SER A 145 -9.88 -27.39 5.52
N PRO A 146 -9.77 -27.35 4.19
CA PRO A 146 -8.52 -26.98 3.52
C PRO A 146 -8.04 -25.60 3.95
N TYR A 147 -6.73 -25.47 4.13
CA TYR A 147 -6.06 -24.25 4.53
C TYR A 147 -4.98 -23.89 3.52
N THR A 148 -4.88 -22.61 3.18
CA THR A 148 -3.81 -22.05 2.35
C THR A 148 -3.41 -20.68 2.89
N ALA A 149 -2.12 -20.40 2.90
CA ALA A 149 -1.53 -19.08 3.21
C ALA A 149 -0.16 -18.99 2.53
N SER A 150 0.56 -17.90 2.71
CA SER A 150 1.92 -17.72 2.20
C SER A 150 2.82 -17.04 3.23
N VAL A 151 4.09 -17.42 3.24
CA VAL A 151 5.15 -16.74 3.98
C VAL A 151 6.18 -16.10 3.04
N LYS A 152 5.98 -16.21 1.72
CA LYS A 152 6.96 -15.79 0.71
C LYS A 152 7.42 -14.34 0.89
N GLY A 153 6.49 -13.40 1.01
CA GLY A 153 6.83 -11.98 1.06
C GLY A 153 7.25 -11.47 2.44
N THR A 154 7.27 -12.34 3.46
CA THR A 154 7.77 -11.99 4.81
C THR A 154 9.30 -12.07 4.93
N VAL A 155 9.99 -12.43 3.84
CA VAL A 155 11.45 -12.52 3.74
C VAL A 155 11.98 -11.42 2.82
N ARG A 156 13.12 -10.88 3.14
CA ARG A 156 13.93 -10.06 2.26
C ARG A 156 15.00 -10.93 1.58
N GLY A 157 15.17 -10.71 0.30
CA GLY A 157 15.99 -11.57 -0.57
C GLY A 157 15.19 -12.74 -1.17
N GLU A 158 15.75 -13.35 -2.19
CA GLU A 158 15.16 -14.55 -2.81
C GLU A 158 15.48 -15.78 -1.95
N ALA A 159 14.47 -16.60 -1.73
CA ALA A 159 14.62 -17.80 -0.91
C ALA A 159 13.74 -18.95 -1.40
N THR A 160 14.20 -20.15 -1.13
CA THR A 160 13.37 -21.34 -1.04
C THR A 160 13.03 -21.61 0.43
N PHE A 161 11.84 -22.18 0.64
CA PHE A 161 11.29 -22.37 1.99
C PHE A 161 11.13 -23.85 2.33
N ARG A 162 11.26 -24.17 3.62
CA ARG A 162 10.90 -25.49 4.14
C ARG A 162 10.38 -25.40 5.57
N LYS A 163 9.54 -26.32 5.96
CA LYS A 163 9.14 -26.51 7.35
C LYS A 163 10.26 -27.24 8.09
N VAL A 164 10.72 -26.68 9.21
CA VAL A 164 11.73 -27.31 10.09
C VAL A 164 11.05 -28.22 11.10
N ASN A 165 10.01 -27.72 11.76
CA ASN A 165 9.23 -28.47 12.76
C ASN A 165 7.77 -28.01 12.77
N GLY A 166 6.95 -28.67 13.60
CA GLY A 166 5.54 -28.31 13.81
C GLY A 166 4.56 -29.41 13.38
N PRO A 167 3.24 -29.14 13.44
CA PRO A 167 2.21 -30.14 13.22
C PRO A 167 2.29 -30.81 11.85
N ALA A 168 1.98 -32.11 11.80
CA ALA A 168 2.05 -32.91 10.57
C ALA A 168 1.10 -32.43 9.47
N TRP A 169 -0.02 -31.80 9.83
CA TRP A 169 -0.98 -31.27 8.87
C TRP A 169 -0.50 -30.03 8.13
N VAL A 170 0.49 -29.29 8.66
CA VAL A 170 1.09 -28.11 8.00
C VAL A 170 2.15 -28.56 7.02
N ARG A 171 2.06 -28.10 5.79
CA ARG A 171 3.08 -28.26 4.73
C ARG A 171 3.54 -26.88 4.28
N VAL A 172 4.83 -26.71 4.05
CA VAL A 172 5.45 -25.50 3.50
C VAL A 172 6.11 -25.89 2.18
N GLY A 173 5.65 -25.27 1.10
CA GLY A 173 6.24 -25.42 -0.23
C GLY A 173 7.52 -24.62 -0.38
N GLY A 174 8.38 -25.01 -1.33
CA GLY A 174 9.61 -24.27 -1.66
C GLY A 174 9.36 -22.83 -2.12
N ASP A 175 8.17 -22.55 -2.59
CA ASP A 175 7.68 -21.22 -2.99
C ASP A 175 7.15 -20.35 -1.83
N GLY A 176 7.19 -20.86 -0.59
CA GLY A 176 6.63 -20.21 0.60
C GLY A 176 5.14 -20.42 0.80
N SER A 177 4.48 -21.24 -0.01
CA SER A 177 3.08 -21.63 0.22
C SER A 177 2.93 -22.45 1.49
N VAL A 178 1.90 -22.15 2.30
CA VAL A 178 1.55 -22.89 3.52
C VAL A 178 0.20 -23.56 3.30
N THR A 179 0.16 -24.89 3.30
CA THR A 179 -1.05 -25.65 2.99
C THR A 179 -1.30 -26.77 4.00
N GLY A 180 -2.54 -27.25 4.06
CA GLY A 180 -2.88 -28.42 4.85
C GLY A 180 -4.35 -28.47 5.24
N THR A 181 -4.71 -29.48 6.05
CA THR A 181 -6.06 -29.61 6.63
C THR A 181 -5.92 -29.93 8.12
N PRO A 182 -6.23 -28.97 9.02
CA PRO A 182 -6.14 -29.20 10.43
C PRO A 182 -7.07 -30.34 10.86
N PRO A 183 -6.60 -31.34 11.65
CA PRO A 183 -7.47 -32.40 12.17
C PRO A 183 -8.46 -31.84 13.21
N ALA A 184 -9.49 -32.59 13.55
CA ALA A 184 -10.46 -32.21 14.60
C ALA A 184 -9.77 -31.95 15.95
N SER A 185 -8.72 -32.69 16.29
CA SER A 185 -7.92 -32.54 17.53
C SER A 185 -7.14 -31.22 17.63
N ALA A 186 -6.96 -30.52 16.51
CA ALA A 186 -6.35 -29.18 16.47
C ALA A 186 -7.33 -28.05 16.75
N SER A 187 -8.64 -28.36 16.81
CA SER A 187 -9.71 -27.37 17.04
C SER A 187 -9.49 -26.58 18.34
N ALA A 188 -9.74 -25.28 18.29
CA ALA A 188 -9.54 -24.32 19.40
C ALA A 188 -8.09 -24.22 19.93
N LYS A 189 -7.10 -24.61 19.12
CA LYS A 189 -5.67 -24.50 19.43
C LYS A 189 -4.96 -23.63 18.42
N THR A 190 -3.79 -23.14 18.76
CA THR A 190 -2.87 -22.51 17.82
C THR A 190 -1.84 -23.54 17.37
N ALA A 191 -1.75 -23.75 16.08
CA ALA A 191 -0.69 -24.55 15.48
C ALA A 191 0.54 -23.66 15.28
N THR A 192 1.66 -24.03 15.88
CA THR A 192 2.93 -23.31 15.75
C THR A 192 3.93 -24.19 15.02
N PHE A 193 4.66 -23.62 14.07
CA PHE A 193 5.68 -24.30 13.28
C PHE A 193 6.83 -23.34 12.93
N THR A 194 8.01 -23.90 12.70
CA THR A 194 9.18 -23.13 12.26
C THR A 194 9.37 -23.29 10.76
N VAL A 195 9.55 -22.17 10.07
CA VAL A 195 9.91 -22.09 8.65
C VAL A 195 11.36 -21.62 8.55
N GLU A 196 12.12 -22.27 7.69
CA GLU A 196 13.43 -21.79 7.24
C GLU A 196 13.30 -21.25 5.81
N ALA A 197 13.88 -20.08 5.58
CA ALA A 197 14.16 -19.51 4.27
C ALA A 197 15.65 -19.71 3.98
N ARG A 198 16.01 -20.11 2.74
CA ARG A 198 17.40 -20.31 2.32
C ARG A 198 17.57 -19.85 0.88
N ASN A 199 18.68 -19.17 0.59
CA ASN A 199 19.07 -18.79 -0.77
C ASN A 199 20.18 -19.68 -1.35
N ASP A 200 20.46 -19.49 -2.65
CA ASP A 200 21.48 -20.25 -3.36
C ASP A 200 22.91 -19.90 -2.90
N ALA A 201 23.11 -18.75 -2.25
CA ALA A 201 24.38 -18.36 -1.63
C ALA A 201 24.66 -19.10 -0.31
N GLY A 202 23.67 -19.89 0.18
CA GLY A 202 23.80 -20.65 1.43
C GLY A 202 23.39 -19.87 2.68
N GLU A 203 22.96 -18.61 2.55
CA GLU A 203 22.38 -17.85 3.65
C GLU A 203 21.03 -18.45 4.05
N SER A 204 20.71 -18.44 5.34
CA SER A 204 19.43 -18.92 5.85
C SER A 204 18.99 -18.15 7.09
N ASP A 205 17.68 -18.00 7.27
CA ASP A 205 17.05 -17.47 8.47
C ASP A 205 15.78 -18.26 8.79
N THR A 206 15.29 -18.15 10.02
CA THR A 206 14.12 -18.89 10.50
C THR A 206 13.12 -18.01 11.18
N ALA A 207 11.83 -18.36 11.03
CA ALA A 207 10.74 -17.72 11.77
C ALA A 207 9.79 -18.74 12.38
N THR A 208 9.20 -18.37 13.50
CA THR A 208 8.11 -19.09 14.16
C THR A 208 6.77 -18.55 13.66
N VAL A 209 5.98 -19.42 13.06
CA VAL A 209 4.70 -19.05 12.45
C VAL A 209 3.56 -19.71 13.19
N SER A 210 2.54 -18.94 13.51
CA SER A 210 1.33 -19.36 14.22
C SER A 210 0.11 -19.37 13.31
N VAL A 211 -0.76 -20.39 13.47
CA VAL A 211 -2.05 -20.50 12.79
C VAL A 211 -3.11 -20.86 13.82
N PRO A 212 -3.98 -19.93 14.23
CA PRO A 212 -5.11 -20.25 15.11
C PRO A 212 -6.10 -21.17 14.38
N VAL A 213 -6.46 -22.31 14.98
CA VAL A 213 -7.40 -23.28 14.40
C VAL A 213 -8.77 -23.15 15.08
N ARG A 214 -9.77 -22.76 14.34
CA ARG A 214 -11.13 -22.56 14.84
C ARG A 214 -11.98 -23.82 14.71
N PRO A 215 -12.95 -24.06 15.61
CA PRO A 215 -13.84 -25.21 15.53
C PRO A 215 -14.79 -25.10 14.33
N PRO A 216 -15.29 -26.22 13.81
CA PRO A 216 -16.38 -26.20 12.84
C PRO A 216 -17.63 -25.53 13.45
N GLY A 217 -18.36 -24.75 12.65
CA GLY A 217 -19.64 -24.16 13.05
C GLY A 217 -19.56 -22.83 13.83
N GLY A 218 -18.45 -22.52 14.48
CA GLY A 218 -18.21 -21.21 15.10
C GLY A 218 -17.69 -20.16 14.10
N PRO A 219 -17.58 -18.86 14.49
CA PRO A 219 -16.98 -17.84 13.64
C PRO A 219 -15.50 -18.19 13.34
N LEU A 220 -15.09 -18.00 12.09
CA LEU A 220 -13.67 -18.15 11.74
C LEU A 220 -12.84 -17.00 12.31
N VAL A 221 -13.42 -15.81 12.38
CA VAL A 221 -12.81 -14.58 12.89
C VAL A 221 -13.63 -14.07 14.08
N PRO A 222 -13.43 -14.66 15.29
CA PRO A 222 -14.19 -14.22 16.47
C PRO A 222 -13.76 -12.84 16.99
N GLU A 223 -12.56 -12.43 16.63
CA GLU A 223 -12.01 -11.09 16.87
C GLU A 223 -11.47 -10.55 15.57
N LEU A 224 -11.87 -9.33 15.21
CA LEU A 224 -11.46 -8.62 14.02
C LEU A 224 -10.60 -7.42 14.43
N LYS A 225 -9.35 -7.41 14.03
CA LYS A 225 -8.42 -6.30 14.25
C LYS A 225 -8.38 -5.42 13.01
N THR A 226 -8.98 -4.24 13.13
CA THR A 226 -9.05 -3.24 12.06
C THR A 226 -8.14 -2.07 12.35
N MET A 227 -7.42 -1.60 11.33
CA MET A 227 -6.54 -0.43 11.42
C MET A 227 -6.96 0.64 10.42
N SER A 228 -6.86 1.92 10.83
CA SER A 228 -6.83 3.09 9.93
C SER A 228 -5.43 3.67 9.98
N TRP A 229 -4.80 3.86 8.82
CA TRP A 229 -3.40 4.28 8.77
C TRP A 229 -3.09 5.17 7.56
N ASN A 230 -2.85 6.46 7.81
CA ASN A 230 -2.21 7.32 6.83
C ASN A 230 -0.72 6.94 6.73
N LEU A 231 -0.24 6.62 5.52
CA LEU A 231 1.09 6.06 5.30
C LEU A 231 2.19 7.12 5.06
N TRP A 232 1.82 8.40 5.01
CA TRP A 232 2.74 9.48 4.69
C TRP A 232 3.52 9.23 3.39
N HIS A 233 2.82 9.47 2.28
CA HIS A 233 3.35 9.22 0.93
C HIS A 233 3.89 7.78 0.75
N GLY A 234 3.11 6.80 1.19
CA GLY A 234 3.48 5.39 1.11
C GLY A 234 4.63 4.95 2.02
N GLY A 235 5.00 5.77 3.00
CA GLY A 235 6.14 5.53 3.89
C GLY A 235 7.49 5.94 3.30
N SER A 236 7.49 6.66 2.18
CA SER A 236 8.72 7.09 1.49
C SER A 236 9.55 8.14 2.26
N GLN A 237 8.96 8.73 3.28
CA GLN A 237 9.64 9.74 4.10
C GLN A 237 10.67 9.14 5.07
N VAL A 238 10.62 7.81 5.29
CA VAL A 238 11.50 7.08 6.20
C VAL A 238 12.28 6.01 5.44
N LYS A 239 13.56 5.84 5.75
CA LYS A 239 14.40 4.79 5.15
C LYS A 239 13.86 3.39 5.46
N GLY A 240 13.79 2.53 4.44
CA GLY A 240 13.24 1.17 4.59
C GLY A 240 11.76 1.15 4.97
N GLY A 241 10.99 2.19 4.61
CA GLY A 241 9.61 2.39 5.05
C GLY A 241 8.72 1.18 4.77
N ARG A 242 8.81 0.57 3.58
CA ARG A 242 8.00 -0.58 3.20
C ARG A 242 8.23 -1.80 4.11
N GLU A 243 9.47 -2.11 4.44
CA GLU A 243 9.79 -3.22 5.33
C GLU A 243 9.31 -2.96 6.76
N LYS A 244 9.52 -1.74 7.26
CA LYS A 244 9.03 -1.31 8.58
C LYS A 244 7.50 -1.38 8.66
N GLN A 245 6.79 -1.00 7.59
CA GLN A 245 5.33 -1.14 7.50
C GLN A 245 4.91 -2.60 7.54
N LEU A 246 5.56 -3.46 6.76
CA LEU A 246 5.27 -4.89 6.75
C LEU A 246 5.51 -5.52 8.13
N LYS A 247 6.66 -5.20 8.76
CA LYS A 247 6.97 -5.64 10.12
C LYS A 247 5.89 -5.23 11.11
N PHE A 248 5.50 -3.96 11.09
CA PHE A 248 4.48 -3.42 11.99
C PHE A 248 3.13 -4.15 11.84
N LEU A 249 2.68 -4.41 10.61
CA LEU A 249 1.43 -5.14 10.36
C LEU A 249 1.49 -6.58 10.88
N LEU A 250 2.62 -7.26 10.71
CA LEU A 250 2.83 -8.63 11.20
C LEU A 250 2.88 -8.67 12.73
N ASP A 251 3.64 -7.77 13.36
CA ASP A 251 3.80 -7.70 14.81
C ASP A 251 2.50 -7.34 15.54
N ARG A 252 1.65 -6.50 14.92
CA ARG A 252 0.33 -6.13 15.45
C ARG A 252 -0.77 -7.15 15.16
N ASP A 253 -0.49 -8.14 14.29
CA ASP A 253 -1.43 -9.21 13.92
C ASP A 253 -2.77 -8.64 13.41
N VAL A 254 -2.70 -7.66 12.50
CA VAL A 254 -3.86 -6.96 11.95
C VAL A 254 -4.60 -7.84 10.95
N ASP A 255 -5.92 -7.65 10.80
CA ASP A 255 -6.74 -8.39 9.85
C ASP A 255 -7.16 -7.54 8.64
N VAL A 256 -7.48 -6.27 8.86
CA VAL A 256 -7.96 -5.34 7.82
C VAL A 256 -7.36 -3.96 8.05
N VAL A 257 -6.91 -3.32 6.98
CA VAL A 257 -6.35 -1.96 7.05
C VAL A 257 -6.99 -1.07 6.00
N GLY A 258 -7.58 0.06 6.42
CA GLY A 258 -7.87 1.20 5.58
C GLY A 258 -6.65 2.12 5.56
N MET A 259 -6.14 2.40 4.36
CA MET A 259 -4.90 3.14 4.14
C MET A 259 -5.15 4.44 3.39
N GLN A 260 -4.49 5.51 3.78
CA GLN A 260 -4.46 6.79 3.11
C GLN A 260 -3.02 7.10 2.68
N GLU A 261 -2.84 7.96 1.70
CA GLU A 261 -1.54 8.34 1.12
C GLU A 261 -0.71 7.15 0.61
N THR A 262 -1.36 6.23 -0.11
CA THR A 262 -0.75 4.97 -0.55
C THR A 262 0.25 5.08 -1.70
N SER A 263 0.44 6.27 -2.28
CA SER A 263 1.35 6.52 -3.42
C SER A 263 1.15 5.53 -4.59
N SER A 264 -0.10 5.18 -4.89
CA SER A 264 -0.55 4.30 -5.99
C SER A 264 -0.26 2.81 -5.82
N THR A 265 0.70 2.39 -5.02
CA THR A 265 1.18 0.99 -5.00
C THR A 265 1.19 0.35 -3.62
N SER A 266 1.18 1.12 -2.53
CA SER A 266 1.42 0.61 -1.18
C SER A 266 0.47 -0.49 -0.75
N ALA A 267 -0.83 -0.35 -1.04
CA ALA A 267 -1.80 -1.38 -0.66
C ALA A 267 -1.52 -2.69 -1.42
N LYS A 268 -1.23 -2.62 -2.73
CA LYS A 268 -0.85 -3.78 -3.53
C LYS A 268 0.40 -4.45 -2.98
N GLU A 269 1.49 -3.71 -2.83
CA GLU A 269 2.79 -4.25 -2.42
C GLU A 269 2.77 -4.88 -1.03
N LEU A 270 2.11 -4.24 -0.06
CA LEU A 270 1.96 -4.80 1.29
C LEU A 270 1.08 -6.05 1.29
N ALA A 271 -0.04 -6.03 0.55
CA ALA A 271 -0.92 -7.19 0.48
C ALA A 271 -0.26 -8.38 -0.23
N GLU A 272 0.46 -8.15 -1.34
CA GLU A 272 1.21 -9.21 -2.03
C GLU A 272 2.28 -9.82 -1.11
N ALA A 273 3.01 -8.99 -0.34
CA ALA A 273 3.98 -9.48 0.64
C ALA A 273 3.32 -10.30 1.76
N LEU A 274 2.14 -9.93 2.23
CA LEU A 274 1.38 -10.63 3.27
C LEU A 274 0.61 -11.85 2.73
N GLY A 275 0.45 -11.98 1.42
CA GLY A 275 -0.46 -12.96 0.80
C GLY A 275 -1.93 -12.64 1.09
N TRP A 276 -2.30 -11.37 1.09
CA TRP A 276 -3.64 -10.84 1.39
C TRP A 276 -4.34 -10.31 0.14
N ASP A 277 -5.65 -10.11 0.25
CA ASP A 277 -6.42 -9.40 -0.76
C ASP A 277 -6.26 -7.89 -0.60
N TYR A 278 -6.41 -7.16 -1.72
CA TYR A 278 -6.33 -5.69 -1.70
C TYR A 278 -7.30 -5.02 -2.65
N TYR A 279 -7.54 -3.75 -2.37
CA TYR A 279 -8.14 -2.79 -3.27
C TYR A 279 -7.33 -1.49 -3.21
N GLN A 280 -6.67 -1.13 -4.32
CA GLN A 280 -5.94 0.12 -4.50
C GLN A 280 -6.76 1.01 -5.44
N ALA A 281 -7.10 2.23 -5.02
CA ALA A 281 -7.84 3.19 -5.84
C ALA A 281 -7.08 4.51 -5.96
N GLY A 282 -6.65 4.80 -7.17
CA GLY A 282 -5.82 5.97 -7.45
C GLY A 282 -4.50 5.97 -6.69
N ALA A 283 -3.98 7.16 -6.44
CA ALA A 283 -2.71 7.34 -5.75
C ALA A 283 -2.83 7.43 -4.21
N ASP A 284 -4.05 7.51 -3.69
CA ASP A 284 -4.30 7.92 -2.32
C ASP A 284 -4.84 6.79 -1.43
N LEU A 285 -5.88 6.08 -1.86
CA LEU A 285 -6.64 5.19 -1.00
C LEU A 285 -6.38 3.71 -1.27
N GLY A 286 -6.27 2.92 -0.20
CA GLY A 286 -6.16 1.47 -0.26
C GLY A 286 -6.88 0.77 0.88
N ILE A 287 -7.30 -0.47 0.60
CA ILE A 287 -7.78 -1.41 1.62
C ILE A 287 -7.01 -2.71 1.40
N ILE A 288 -6.44 -3.26 2.48
CA ILE A 288 -5.88 -4.62 2.46
C ILE A 288 -6.59 -5.48 3.50
N SER A 289 -6.73 -6.76 3.20
CA SER A 289 -7.44 -7.70 4.06
C SER A 289 -6.80 -9.07 4.08
N ARG A 290 -6.62 -9.63 5.25
CA ARG A 290 -6.21 -11.02 5.49
C ARG A 290 -7.26 -12.02 4.99
N TYR A 291 -8.51 -11.57 4.84
CA TYR A 291 -9.67 -12.36 4.41
C TYR A 291 -10.19 -11.86 3.05
N PRO A 292 -10.89 -12.70 2.27
CA PRO A 292 -11.27 -12.36 0.90
C PRO A 292 -12.10 -11.09 0.79
N ILE A 293 -11.72 -10.20 -0.12
CA ILE A 293 -12.52 -9.06 -0.56
C ILE A 293 -13.49 -9.54 -1.65
N VAL A 294 -14.78 -9.56 -1.36
CA VAL A 294 -15.82 -10.10 -2.25
C VAL A 294 -16.54 -9.04 -3.08
N SER A 295 -16.47 -7.79 -2.67
CA SER A 295 -16.87 -6.65 -3.50
C SER A 295 -16.04 -5.43 -3.17
N ARG A 296 -15.92 -4.50 -4.11
CA ARG A 296 -15.16 -3.26 -3.97
C ARG A 296 -15.71 -2.20 -4.91
N GLY A 297 -15.60 -0.94 -4.53
CA GLY A 297 -16.02 0.17 -5.37
C GLY A 297 -15.42 1.50 -4.93
N PRO A 298 -15.19 2.41 -5.87
CA PRO A 298 -14.84 3.79 -5.58
C PRO A 298 -16.07 4.56 -5.10
N LEU A 299 -15.85 5.60 -4.35
CA LEU A 299 -16.83 6.65 -4.06
C LEU A 299 -16.36 7.94 -4.73
N PRO A 300 -16.79 8.21 -5.96
CA PRO A 300 -16.50 9.47 -6.62
C PRO A 300 -17.24 10.61 -5.93
N SER A 301 -16.62 11.79 -5.90
CA SER A 301 -17.22 13.04 -5.46
C SER A 301 -16.94 14.13 -6.50
N GLU A 302 -17.58 15.29 -6.38
CA GLU A 302 -17.27 16.43 -7.25
C GLU A 302 -15.83 16.94 -7.09
N SER A 303 -15.20 16.66 -5.93
CA SER A 303 -13.81 17.01 -5.65
C SER A 303 -12.82 15.92 -6.01
N GLY A 304 -13.27 14.81 -6.65
CA GLY A 304 -12.46 13.67 -7.01
C GLY A 304 -12.91 12.37 -6.31
N LEU A 305 -11.97 11.59 -5.77
CA LEU A 305 -12.26 10.38 -5.03
C LEU A 305 -12.39 10.71 -3.54
N ALA A 306 -13.62 10.68 -2.99
CA ALA A 306 -13.86 10.96 -1.57
C ALA A 306 -13.58 9.73 -0.69
N GLY A 307 -13.70 8.52 -1.25
CA GLY A 307 -13.52 7.29 -0.50
C GLY A 307 -13.56 6.06 -1.38
N ILE A 308 -13.38 4.93 -0.74
CA ILE A 308 -13.51 3.59 -1.33
C ILE A 308 -14.23 2.67 -0.37
N ASN A 309 -14.84 1.62 -0.88
CA ASN A 309 -15.47 0.60 -0.05
C ASN A 309 -15.12 -0.81 -0.50
N ALA A 310 -15.21 -1.75 0.43
CA ALA A 310 -15.08 -3.17 0.18
C ALA A 310 -15.99 -3.97 1.13
N LYS A 311 -16.44 -5.14 0.67
CA LYS A 311 -17.00 -6.16 1.56
C LYS A 311 -15.98 -7.28 1.75
N ILE A 312 -15.75 -7.64 3.00
CA ILE A 312 -14.78 -8.64 3.40
C ILE A 312 -15.55 -9.83 3.95
N ARG A 313 -15.29 -11.00 3.40
CA ARG A 313 -15.88 -12.25 3.87
C ARG A 313 -15.00 -12.86 4.95
N LEU A 314 -15.44 -12.77 6.20
CA LEU A 314 -14.76 -13.35 7.34
C LEU A 314 -14.93 -14.89 7.38
N ASP A 315 -16.11 -15.38 7.02
CA ASP A 315 -16.42 -16.80 6.76
C ASP A 315 -17.74 -16.93 5.96
N ASP A 316 -18.28 -18.15 5.84
CA ASP A 316 -19.48 -18.43 5.04
C ASP A 316 -20.76 -17.71 5.54
N ARG A 317 -20.75 -17.16 6.75
CA ARG A 317 -21.90 -16.54 7.39
C ARG A 317 -21.66 -15.07 7.81
N HIS A 318 -20.40 -14.65 7.90
CA HIS A 318 -20.04 -13.35 8.41
C HIS A 318 -19.28 -12.56 7.35
N GLU A 319 -19.80 -11.38 7.05
CA GLU A 319 -19.17 -10.36 6.23
C GLU A 319 -19.11 -9.05 7.02
N VAL A 320 -18.17 -8.19 6.67
CA VAL A 320 -18.07 -6.82 7.16
C VAL A 320 -17.91 -5.87 5.97
N ALA A 321 -18.62 -4.76 5.97
CA ALA A 321 -18.43 -3.68 5.03
C ALA A 321 -17.41 -2.71 5.61
N ILE A 322 -16.38 -2.37 4.85
CA ILE A 322 -15.41 -1.34 5.21
C ILE A 322 -15.44 -0.21 4.19
N TRP A 323 -15.52 1.00 4.69
CA TRP A 323 -15.36 2.26 3.95
C TRP A 323 -14.08 2.90 4.42
N ASN A 324 -13.28 3.43 3.49
CA ASN A 324 -12.02 4.08 3.79
C ASN A 324 -11.96 5.42 3.06
N VAL A 325 -11.64 6.49 3.79
CA VAL A 325 -11.69 7.87 3.32
C VAL A 325 -10.41 8.63 3.64
N HIS A 326 -10.13 9.67 2.86
CA HIS A 326 -9.15 10.69 3.15
C HIS A 326 -9.77 12.03 2.77
N LEU A 327 -10.12 12.85 3.75
CA LEU A 327 -10.85 14.08 3.53
C LEU A 327 -9.89 15.25 3.24
N GLY A 328 -10.42 16.34 2.72
CA GLY A 328 -9.64 17.53 2.38
C GLY A 328 -8.85 18.07 3.58
N TYR A 329 -7.53 18.29 3.40
CA TYR A 329 -6.63 18.70 4.50
C TYR A 329 -6.64 20.20 4.80
N THR A 330 -7.08 21.03 3.85
CA THR A 330 -6.98 22.50 3.98
C THR A 330 -8.28 23.20 3.55
N PRO A 331 -8.63 24.30 4.23
CA PRO A 331 -8.05 24.86 5.45
C PRO A 331 -8.20 23.89 6.64
N TYR A 332 -7.23 23.92 7.58
CA TYR A 332 -7.25 23.06 8.77
C TYR A 332 -7.82 23.81 9.97
N GLY A 333 -9.02 23.39 10.42
CA GLY A 333 -9.80 24.10 11.43
C GLY A 333 -9.08 24.34 12.76
N PRO A 334 -8.28 23.40 13.31
CA PRO A 334 -7.50 23.64 14.52
C PRO A 334 -6.52 24.80 14.44
N TYR A 335 -5.94 25.13 13.28
CA TYR A 335 -5.10 26.33 13.16
C TYR A 335 -5.92 27.62 13.29
N ASP A 336 -7.06 27.67 12.62
CA ASP A 336 -7.98 28.80 12.71
C ASP A 336 -8.53 28.98 14.14
N ALA A 337 -8.74 27.85 14.85
CA ALA A 337 -9.16 27.88 16.25
C ALA A 337 -8.03 28.29 17.19
N CYS A 338 -6.89 27.59 17.17
CA CYS A 338 -5.83 27.78 18.17
C CYS A 338 -5.04 29.06 17.95
N PHE A 339 -4.69 29.37 16.70
CA PHE A 339 -3.92 30.57 16.35
C PHE A 339 -4.83 31.76 16.03
N GLY A 340 -5.92 31.51 15.30
CA GLY A 340 -6.82 32.56 14.87
C GLY A 340 -7.85 33.00 15.95
N GLN A 341 -8.12 32.14 16.92
CA GLN A 341 -9.13 32.37 17.98
C GLN A 341 -10.52 32.79 17.42
N TRP A 342 -10.92 32.16 16.30
CA TRP A 342 -12.15 32.51 15.59
C TRP A 342 -13.39 32.01 16.31
N SER A 343 -14.54 32.66 16.11
CA SER A 343 -15.80 32.14 16.65
C SER A 343 -16.14 30.77 16.05
N VAL A 344 -16.88 29.95 16.80
CA VAL A 344 -17.36 28.64 16.33
C VAL A 344 -18.12 28.76 15.02
N GLU A 345 -18.95 29.78 14.85
CA GLU A 345 -19.68 30.04 13.61
C GLU A 345 -18.73 30.23 12.42
N ARG A 346 -17.66 31.00 12.61
CA ARG A 346 -16.63 31.23 11.58
C ARG A 346 -15.82 29.96 11.28
N LEU A 347 -15.53 29.15 12.32
CA LEU A 347 -14.87 27.85 12.13
C LEU A 347 -15.73 26.91 11.27
N MET A 348 -17.04 26.85 11.50
CA MET A 348 -17.97 26.02 10.73
C MET A 348 -18.10 26.50 9.28
N ALA A 349 -18.09 27.81 9.03
CA ALA A 349 -18.04 28.35 7.68
C ALA A 349 -16.73 27.95 6.96
N ARG A 350 -15.62 27.98 7.69
CA ARG A 350 -14.31 27.60 7.16
C ARG A 350 -14.20 26.09 6.87
N GLU A 351 -14.83 25.24 7.71
CA GLU A 351 -14.95 23.80 7.44
C GLU A 351 -15.72 23.52 6.13
N ALA A 352 -16.73 24.32 5.81
CA ALA A 352 -17.42 24.21 4.52
C ALA A 352 -16.49 24.54 3.32
N GLU A 353 -15.59 25.51 3.47
CA GLU A 353 -14.59 25.86 2.43
C GLU A 353 -13.58 24.73 2.20
N SER A 354 -13.24 23.95 3.24
CA SER A 354 -12.31 22.81 3.15
C SER A 354 -12.83 21.65 2.29
N LYS A 355 -14.12 21.67 1.95
CA LYS A 355 -14.89 20.59 1.31
C LYS A 355 -15.19 19.39 2.21
N ARG A 356 -14.55 19.24 3.37
CA ARG A 356 -14.75 18.09 4.29
C ARG A 356 -16.22 17.92 4.70
N THR A 357 -16.90 19.01 5.01
CA THR A 357 -18.34 18.97 5.36
C THR A 357 -19.18 18.33 4.24
N ARG A 358 -18.91 18.70 2.98
CA ARG A 358 -19.59 18.12 1.83
C ARG A 358 -19.19 16.67 1.60
N GLN A 359 -17.88 16.39 1.65
CA GLN A 359 -17.36 15.04 1.47
C GLN A 359 -17.98 14.06 2.48
N ILE A 360 -18.03 14.40 3.77
CA ILE A 360 -18.64 13.50 4.76
C ILE A 360 -20.13 13.28 4.51
N GLN A 361 -20.87 14.29 4.07
CA GLN A 361 -22.28 14.15 3.71
C GLN A 361 -22.48 13.21 2.50
N GLU A 362 -21.66 13.34 1.47
CA GLU A 362 -21.66 12.45 0.30
C GLU A 362 -21.34 11.01 0.71
N ILE A 363 -20.37 10.81 1.60
CA ILE A 363 -19.96 9.50 2.14
C ILE A 363 -21.13 8.88 2.92
N MET A 364 -21.72 9.59 3.88
CA MET A 364 -22.83 9.09 4.70
C MET A 364 -24.06 8.75 3.84
N SER A 365 -24.35 9.56 2.83
CA SER A 365 -25.39 9.28 1.84
C SER A 365 -25.13 7.98 1.07
N ALA A 366 -23.90 7.79 0.58
CA ALA A 366 -23.51 6.59 -0.15
C ALA A 366 -23.52 5.33 0.75
N MET A 367 -23.18 5.48 2.04
CA MET A 367 -23.19 4.41 3.02
C MET A 367 -24.59 4.01 3.49
N SER A 368 -25.63 4.78 3.18
CA SER A 368 -26.98 4.62 3.75
C SER A 368 -27.56 3.21 3.65
N GLY A 369 -27.33 2.54 2.52
CA GLY A 369 -27.74 1.14 2.30
C GLY A 369 -27.02 0.14 3.21
N ASP A 370 -25.70 0.28 3.35
CA ASP A 370 -24.91 -0.55 4.26
C ASP A 370 -25.28 -0.26 5.72
N LEU A 371 -25.47 1.00 6.09
CA LEU A 371 -25.89 1.41 7.44
C LEU A 371 -27.27 0.88 7.81
N ALA A 372 -28.20 0.81 6.85
CA ALA A 372 -29.52 0.19 7.06
C ALA A 372 -29.44 -1.33 7.22
N ALA A 373 -28.41 -1.95 6.68
CA ALA A 373 -28.17 -3.40 6.77
C ALA A 373 -27.19 -3.81 7.88
N ALA A 374 -26.74 -2.85 8.70
CA ALA A 374 -25.64 -3.04 9.67
C ALA A 374 -25.87 -4.14 10.71
N ASP A 375 -27.13 -4.44 11.06
CA ASP A 375 -27.48 -5.53 11.97
C ASP A 375 -27.14 -6.92 11.40
N ARG A 376 -27.00 -7.04 10.07
CA ARG A 376 -26.63 -8.28 9.38
C ARG A 376 -25.18 -8.27 8.90
N THR A 377 -24.73 -7.12 8.42
CA THR A 377 -23.38 -6.91 7.91
C THR A 377 -22.84 -5.65 8.59
N PRO A 378 -22.08 -5.80 9.66
CA PRO A 378 -21.48 -4.66 10.34
C PRO A 378 -20.70 -3.76 9.39
N VAL A 379 -20.70 -2.47 9.67
CA VAL A 379 -20.08 -1.43 8.83
C VAL A 379 -19.00 -0.72 9.62
N LEU A 380 -17.83 -0.58 8.97
CA LEU A 380 -16.68 0.17 9.46
C LEU A 380 -16.46 1.37 8.53
N LEU A 381 -16.13 2.53 9.09
CA LEU A 381 -15.64 3.70 8.37
C LEU A 381 -14.31 4.09 8.98
N THR A 382 -13.24 3.86 8.19
CA THR A 382 -11.85 4.19 8.54
C THR A 382 -11.39 5.40 7.75
N GLY A 383 -10.46 6.18 8.27
CA GLY A 383 -9.86 7.25 7.47
C GLY A 383 -9.09 8.28 8.27
N ASP A 384 -8.37 9.09 7.51
CA ASP A 384 -7.90 10.39 7.91
C ASP A 384 -8.97 11.43 7.53
N PHE A 385 -9.61 11.98 8.53
CA PHE A 385 -10.70 12.94 8.34
C PHE A 385 -10.19 14.39 8.24
N ASN A 386 -8.89 14.61 8.49
CA ASN A 386 -8.26 15.94 8.50
C ASN A 386 -9.01 16.99 9.33
N ALA A 387 -9.75 16.54 10.33
CA ALA A 387 -10.46 17.36 11.29
C ALA A 387 -10.64 16.59 12.60
N PRO A 388 -10.67 17.27 13.75
CA PRO A 388 -10.87 16.64 15.05
C PRO A 388 -12.27 16.04 15.22
N SER A 389 -12.45 15.31 16.32
CA SER A 389 -13.76 14.88 16.78
C SER A 389 -14.40 15.92 17.70
N HIS A 390 -15.71 16.15 17.55
CA HIS A 390 -16.51 16.92 18.50
C HIS A 390 -16.49 16.30 19.90
N LEU A 391 -16.24 14.98 20.01
CA LEU A 391 -16.10 14.26 21.28
C LEU A 391 -14.77 14.57 21.99
N ASP A 392 -13.82 15.21 21.30
CA ASP A 392 -12.51 15.59 21.84
C ASP A 392 -12.41 17.09 22.13
N TRP A 393 -13.27 17.91 21.52
CA TRP A 393 -13.38 19.34 21.74
C TRP A 393 -14.61 19.62 22.61
N THR A 394 -14.42 19.49 23.92
CA THR A 394 -15.48 19.49 24.92
C THR A 394 -15.17 20.51 26.05
N PRO A 395 -16.16 20.86 26.90
CA PRO A 395 -15.90 21.71 28.06
C PRO A 395 -14.86 21.14 29.03
N ALA A 396 -14.63 19.83 29.04
CA ALA A 396 -13.62 19.17 29.87
C ALA A 396 -12.21 19.35 29.32
N THR A 397 -12.02 19.27 28.02
CA THR A 397 -10.71 19.41 27.35
C THR A 397 -10.30 20.84 27.13
N LYS A 398 -11.25 21.74 26.95
CA LYS A 398 -11.04 23.17 26.67
C LYS A 398 -9.95 23.43 25.62
N LYS A 399 -9.96 22.62 24.56
CA LYS A 399 -9.00 22.74 23.46
C LYS A 399 -8.94 24.17 22.93
N CYS A 400 -7.76 24.78 22.95
CA CYS A 400 -7.51 26.16 22.53
C CYS A 400 -8.47 27.20 23.13
N GLY A 401 -9.04 26.91 24.32
CA GLY A 401 -9.99 27.79 25.03
C GLY A 401 -11.47 27.59 24.69
N TYR A 402 -11.80 26.72 23.73
CA TYR A 402 -13.21 26.46 23.36
C TYR A 402 -13.89 25.52 24.35
N ASP A 403 -15.18 25.80 24.63
CA ASP A 403 -16.02 24.88 25.39
C ASP A 403 -16.48 23.69 24.53
N SER A 404 -16.80 23.94 23.27
CA SER A 404 -17.13 22.86 22.31
C SER A 404 -17.03 23.37 20.89
N VAL A 405 -16.65 22.46 19.98
CA VAL A 405 -16.69 22.71 18.52
C VAL A 405 -17.33 21.49 17.86
N PRO A 406 -18.47 21.65 17.16
CA PRO A 406 -19.19 20.56 16.53
C PRO A 406 -18.62 20.21 15.17
N TRP A 407 -17.41 19.64 15.11
CA TRP A 407 -16.72 19.29 13.87
C TRP A 407 -17.59 18.39 12.98
N PRO A 408 -18.00 18.83 11.79
CA PRO A 408 -19.01 18.16 10.96
C PRO A 408 -18.64 16.72 10.58
N THR A 409 -17.34 16.46 10.40
CA THR A 409 -16.84 15.16 9.97
C THR A 409 -17.01 14.07 11.01
N SER A 410 -17.09 14.40 12.28
CA SER A 410 -17.35 13.46 13.39
C SER A 410 -18.81 13.47 13.83
N VAL A 411 -19.53 14.59 13.66
CA VAL A 411 -20.95 14.69 13.99
C VAL A 411 -21.82 13.88 13.02
N ALA A 412 -21.51 13.92 11.72
CA ALA A 412 -22.32 13.23 10.71
C ALA A 412 -22.38 11.70 10.89
N PRO A 413 -21.25 10.97 11.09
CA PRO A 413 -21.31 9.54 11.40
C PRO A 413 -22.13 9.22 12.65
N GLU A 414 -22.01 10.02 13.72
CA GLU A 414 -22.79 9.82 14.96
C GLU A 414 -24.29 9.99 14.72
N GLN A 415 -24.70 11.01 13.96
CA GLN A 415 -26.11 11.24 13.60
C GLN A 415 -26.73 10.07 12.84
N ASP A 416 -25.94 9.36 12.02
CA ASP A 416 -26.35 8.16 11.30
C ASP A 416 -26.19 6.87 12.15
N GLY A 417 -25.92 7.02 13.45
CA GLY A 417 -25.88 5.95 14.44
C GLY A 417 -24.60 5.14 14.45
N MET A 418 -23.52 5.64 13.86
CA MET A 418 -22.18 5.06 14.02
C MET A 418 -21.57 5.48 15.37
N LYS A 419 -20.65 4.70 15.88
CA LYS A 419 -19.91 4.96 17.10
C LYS A 419 -18.43 5.09 16.79
N ASP A 420 -17.78 6.04 17.42
CA ASP A 420 -16.32 6.16 17.42
C ASP A 420 -15.71 5.07 18.31
N SER A 421 -14.96 4.14 17.73
CA SER A 421 -14.41 2.99 18.45
C SER A 421 -13.42 3.40 19.53
N TYR A 422 -12.62 4.45 19.29
CA TYR A 422 -11.68 4.96 20.28
C TYR A 422 -12.40 5.55 21.48
N ARG A 423 -13.43 6.39 21.28
CA ARG A 423 -14.21 6.97 22.39
C ARG A 423 -15.09 5.94 23.12
N VAL A 424 -15.48 4.86 22.44
CA VAL A 424 -16.13 3.72 23.14
C VAL A 424 -15.15 3.02 24.08
N ALA A 425 -13.87 2.85 23.69
CA ALA A 425 -12.84 2.27 24.54
C ALA A 425 -12.36 3.26 25.64
N HIS A 426 -12.29 4.54 25.31
CA HIS A 426 -11.75 5.62 26.14
C HIS A 426 -12.75 6.78 26.24
N PRO A 427 -13.75 6.70 27.11
CA PRO A 427 -14.83 7.71 27.18
C PRO A 427 -14.37 9.10 27.65
N ASP A 428 -13.28 9.17 28.42
CA ASP A 428 -12.73 10.43 28.92
C ASP A 428 -11.66 11.00 27.98
N PRO A 429 -11.95 12.08 27.25
CA PRO A 429 -10.99 12.68 26.31
C PRO A 429 -9.83 13.41 26.98
N VAL A 430 -9.95 13.75 28.27
CA VAL A 430 -8.85 14.36 29.05
C VAL A 430 -7.83 13.28 29.46
N ALA A 431 -8.32 12.16 29.99
CA ALA A 431 -7.45 11.07 30.43
C ALA A 431 -6.80 10.32 29.26
N ALA A 432 -7.49 10.23 28.12
CA ALA A 432 -7.02 9.52 26.93
C ALA A 432 -7.28 10.36 25.65
N PRO A 433 -6.44 11.34 25.33
CA PRO A 433 -6.64 12.22 24.19
C PRO A 433 -6.55 11.47 22.85
N GLY A 434 -5.74 10.41 22.73
CA GLY A 434 -5.64 9.56 21.54
C GLY A 434 -5.10 10.27 20.31
N ILE A 435 -4.17 11.17 20.49
CA ILE A 435 -3.61 12.01 19.43
C ILE A 435 -3.09 11.15 18.26
N THR A 436 -3.50 11.50 17.05
CA THR A 436 -2.98 10.88 15.83
C THR A 436 -2.16 11.85 14.99
N TRP A 437 -2.48 13.13 15.00
CA TRP A 437 -1.69 14.19 14.42
C TRP A 437 -0.99 14.99 15.51
N SER A 438 0.35 15.00 15.69
CA SER A 438 1.32 14.27 14.90
C SER A 438 2.45 13.71 15.77
N PRO A 439 2.90 12.49 15.59
CA PRO A 439 4.07 11.97 16.32
C PRO A 439 5.40 12.59 15.89
N VAL A 440 5.48 13.33 14.76
CA VAL A 440 6.73 13.89 14.22
C VAL A 440 6.72 15.42 14.06
N TYR A 441 5.56 16.07 14.23
CA TYR A 441 5.43 17.53 14.22
C TYR A 441 5.09 18.04 15.63
N PRO A 442 6.09 18.30 16.49
CA PRO A 442 5.84 18.89 17.83
C PRO A 442 5.54 20.38 17.79
N THR A 443 5.95 21.05 16.69
CA THR A 443 5.79 22.49 16.50
C THR A 443 5.24 22.79 15.11
N PHE A 444 4.44 23.84 15.03
CA PHE A 444 3.88 24.33 13.77
C PHE A 444 5.00 24.85 12.84
N THR A 445 4.98 24.41 11.60
CA THR A 445 6.03 24.70 10.60
C THR A 445 5.74 25.93 9.74
N GLY A 446 4.62 26.61 10.00
CA GLY A 446 4.18 27.79 9.24
C GLY A 446 3.23 27.44 8.10
N GLY A 447 2.74 28.44 7.39
CA GLY A 447 1.79 28.30 6.29
C GLY A 447 0.33 28.46 6.73
N TYR A 448 -0.57 28.14 5.82
CA TYR A 448 -2.04 28.14 6.05
C TYR A 448 -2.63 29.48 6.52
N GLY A 449 -1.91 30.59 6.31
CA GLY A 449 -2.32 31.92 6.75
C GLY A 449 -1.97 32.26 8.21
N HIS A 450 -1.18 31.40 8.86
CA HIS A 450 -0.77 31.53 10.27
C HIS A 450 0.75 31.59 10.47
N ASP A 451 1.52 32.09 9.50
CA ASP A 451 2.99 32.13 9.53
C ASP A 451 3.57 32.83 10.76
N GLY A 452 2.82 33.77 11.37
CA GLY A 452 3.20 34.44 12.60
C GLY A 452 3.35 33.54 13.83
N HIS A 453 2.81 32.30 13.75
CA HIS A 453 2.84 31.29 14.82
C HIS A 453 3.88 30.20 14.55
N THR A 454 4.74 30.34 13.51
CA THR A 454 5.79 29.37 13.19
C THR A 454 6.68 29.14 14.41
N GLY A 455 6.88 27.87 14.78
CA GLY A 455 7.66 27.45 15.94
C GLY A 455 6.88 27.34 17.26
N GLU A 456 5.60 27.75 17.28
CA GLU A 456 4.71 27.47 18.40
C GLU A 456 4.34 25.98 18.45
N PRO A 457 3.83 25.46 19.58
CA PRO A 457 3.36 24.08 19.66
C PRO A 457 2.32 23.77 18.57
N GLU A 458 2.50 22.64 17.86
CA GLU A 458 1.51 22.14 16.90
C GLU A 458 0.20 21.80 17.62
N PRO A 459 -0.96 22.25 17.15
CA PRO A 459 -2.25 21.77 17.64
C PRO A 459 -2.38 20.25 17.46
N GLN A 460 -2.22 19.52 18.55
CA GLN A 460 -2.24 18.06 18.55
C GLN A 460 -3.67 17.54 18.66
N ASP A 461 -4.15 16.80 17.66
CA ASP A 461 -5.51 16.31 17.61
C ASP A 461 -5.58 14.84 17.15
N ARG A 462 -6.69 14.22 17.45
CA ARG A 462 -7.09 12.94 16.85
C ARG A 462 -7.90 13.26 15.60
N ILE A 463 -7.36 12.92 14.43
CA ILE A 463 -7.97 13.18 13.12
C ILE A 463 -8.14 11.92 12.29
N ASP A 464 -7.61 10.80 12.78
CA ASP A 464 -7.78 9.46 12.20
C ASP A 464 -8.78 8.66 13.02
N PHE A 465 -9.71 7.97 12.36
CA PHE A 465 -10.83 7.32 13.03
C PHE A 465 -11.14 5.93 12.50
N ILE A 466 -11.78 5.14 13.37
CA ILE A 466 -12.57 3.95 13.02
C ILE A 466 -13.96 4.12 13.64
N HIS A 467 -14.93 4.54 12.85
CA HIS A 467 -16.33 4.50 13.23
C HIS A 467 -16.92 3.15 12.85
N TYR A 468 -17.93 2.68 13.61
CA TYR A 468 -18.58 1.41 13.36
C TYR A 468 -20.06 1.42 13.68
N LYS A 469 -20.81 0.52 13.01
CA LYS A 469 -22.23 0.25 13.30
C LYS A 469 -22.50 -1.24 13.08
N GLY A 470 -23.47 -1.79 13.83
CA GLY A 470 -23.87 -3.19 13.76
C GLY A 470 -23.37 -4.04 14.93
N ASP A 471 -23.47 -5.37 14.80
CA ASP A 471 -23.20 -6.30 15.90
C ASP A 471 -21.68 -6.56 16.07
N LEU A 472 -20.96 -5.49 16.43
CA LEU A 472 -19.56 -5.49 16.82
C LEU A 472 -19.43 -4.92 18.23
N ARG A 473 -18.54 -5.50 19.03
CA ARG A 473 -18.21 -4.98 20.37
C ARG A 473 -16.74 -4.63 20.43
N VAL A 474 -16.44 -3.36 20.68
CA VAL A 474 -15.06 -2.90 20.92
C VAL A 474 -14.48 -3.61 22.14
N LYS A 475 -13.33 -4.26 21.98
CA LYS A 475 -12.51 -4.84 23.05
C LYS A 475 -11.38 -3.92 23.46
N SER A 476 -10.74 -3.29 22.49
CA SER A 476 -9.74 -2.23 22.64
C SER A 476 -9.73 -1.35 21.41
N SER A 477 -9.27 -0.12 21.57
CA SER A 477 -8.98 0.80 20.47
C SER A 477 -7.89 1.75 20.92
N ASP A 478 -6.80 1.84 20.16
CA ASP A 478 -5.60 2.56 20.55
C ASP A 478 -5.06 3.40 19.38
N ALA A 479 -4.52 4.58 19.68
CA ALA A 479 -3.63 5.30 18.77
C ALA A 479 -2.21 4.72 18.94
N VAL A 480 -1.64 4.18 17.86
CA VAL A 480 -0.41 3.39 17.92
C VAL A 480 0.68 3.94 17.02
N VAL A 481 1.89 3.91 17.52
CA VAL A 481 3.15 4.16 16.79
C VAL A 481 4.14 3.05 17.13
N GLU A 482 5.21 2.94 16.35
CA GLU A 482 6.32 2.03 16.66
C GLU A 482 7.51 2.81 17.24
N GLY A 483 7.95 2.42 18.42
CA GLY A 483 9.04 3.09 19.13
C GLY A 483 8.69 4.51 19.60
N THR A 484 9.69 5.38 19.62
CA THR A 484 9.55 6.80 19.93
C THR A 484 10.02 7.60 18.72
N PRO A 485 9.11 8.06 17.85
CA PRO A 485 9.48 8.77 16.63
C PRO A 485 10.27 10.05 16.93
N ALA A 486 11.40 10.22 16.27
CA ALA A 486 12.13 11.48 16.27
C ALA A 486 11.38 12.50 15.40
N PRO A 487 11.26 13.76 15.82
CA PRO A 487 10.59 14.79 15.06
C PRO A 487 11.37 15.18 13.79
N ILE A 488 10.68 15.82 12.85
CA ILE A 488 11.29 16.46 11.69
C ILE A 488 12.30 17.53 12.18
N PRO A 489 13.51 17.61 11.56
CA PRO A 489 13.98 16.92 10.35
C PRO A 489 14.66 15.55 10.60
N ASN A 490 14.70 15.04 11.83
CA ASN A 490 15.48 13.86 12.23
C ASN A 490 14.73 12.52 12.05
N HIS A 491 13.60 12.51 11.34
CA HIS A 491 12.66 11.40 11.21
C HIS A 491 13.11 10.25 10.29
N LYS A 492 14.14 10.47 9.45
CA LYS A 492 14.51 9.54 8.36
C LYS A 492 14.86 8.12 8.82
N ASP A 493 15.33 7.96 10.05
CA ASP A 493 15.72 6.65 10.61
C ASP A 493 14.69 6.10 11.61
N ASN A 494 13.52 6.74 11.76
CA ASN A 494 12.45 6.28 12.64
C ASN A 494 12.04 4.84 12.35
N ALA A 495 11.68 4.09 13.39
CA ALA A 495 10.98 2.82 13.24
C ALA A 495 9.55 3.02 12.73
N TRP A 496 8.90 4.12 13.15
CA TRP A 496 7.60 4.56 12.68
C TRP A 496 7.71 5.28 11.33
N THR A 497 6.84 4.94 10.37
CA THR A 497 6.97 5.37 8.97
C THR A 497 5.98 6.46 8.55
N SER A 498 5.20 6.98 9.50
CA SER A 498 4.17 7.97 9.23
C SER A 498 4.31 9.20 10.12
N ASP A 499 3.77 10.32 9.66
CA ASP A 499 3.53 11.53 10.47
C ASP A 499 2.20 11.49 11.23
N HIS A 500 1.37 10.45 11.00
CA HIS A 500 0.20 10.13 11.81
C HIS A 500 0.47 8.91 12.70
N ALA A 501 -0.16 8.84 13.87
CA ALA A 501 -0.35 7.58 14.55
C ALA A 501 -1.48 6.79 13.88
N ALA A 502 -1.36 5.46 13.81
CA ALA A 502 -2.45 4.62 13.31
C ALA A 502 -3.50 4.39 14.40
N VAL A 503 -4.76 4.23 14.03
CA VAL A 503 -5.80 3.76 14.95
C VAL A 503 -5.97 2.26 14.77
N LEU A 504 -5.81 1.49 15.84
CA LEU A 504 -6.00 0.04 15.85
C LEU A 504 -7.14 -0.33 16.79
N THR A 505 -8.19 -0.94 16.26
CA THR A 505 -9.35 -1.39 17.05
C THR A 505 -9.53 -2.91 16.93
N THR A 506 -9.69 -3.58 18.07
CA THR A 506 -10.08 -4.98 18.13
C THR A 506 -11.57 -5.07 18.45
N PHE A 507 -12.32 -5.67 17.53
CA PHE A 507 -13.73 -5.97 17.71
C PHE A 507 -13.97 -7.44 18.03
N ALA A 508 -14.88 -7.76 18.95
CA ALA A 508 -15.48 -9.08 18.98
C ALA A 508 -16.61 -9.12 17.95
N VAL A 509 -16.57 -10.11 17.07
CA VAL A 509 -17.57 -10.42 16.04
C VAL A 509 -18.59 -11.37 16.66
N ARG A 510 -19.89 -11.06 16.55
CA ARG A 510 -21.00 -11.84 17.16
C ARG A 510 -21.85 -12.57 16.12
#